data_983ee25d73b9e1417cddefed031cc85e
#
_entry.id   983ee25d73b9e1417cddefed031cc85e
#
_cell.length_a   1.000
_cell.length_b   1.000
_cell.length_c   1.000
_cell.angle_alpha   90.00
_cell.angle_beta   90.00
_cell.angle_gamma   90.00
#
_symmetry.space_group_name_H-M   'P 1'
#
loop_
_entity.id
_entity.type
_entity.pdbx_description
1 polymer ?
#
loop_
_entity_poly.entity_id
_entity_poly.type
_entity_poly.pdbx_seq_one_letter_code
_entity_poly.pdbx_strand_id
1 'polypeptide(L)'
;LKRHGVDAKGWDPHHKPNVKQRPANVVNLGYVVNVVEDPIERQQTLRQAWNLARNVLVVSARLDHELDDAHVAVFGDGWLTRQGTFQKFFTHEELGDWIGAVLGEQPIAAGPGIYYVFRHADERERYLVSRFRRPVALPRSRPSDDDYKNHKQILDPLIEFVGERGRLPAVDELDETAALEDAFGSLRRAFRVVLWVTDREAWDLVRRERSVGLLVHLALARFHGRSRWSELPDELQRDVRAFYRSYKKSCEEADRLLLATGNKDAILLACRASGVGKLTPTAVYIHKSSLNDLPALLRVYEGCARALVGTVEGANVIKLFRVEPKVSYLAYPEFDKIAHPRLEEVFLCDLGAQKVRWRDYRSSRNPPILHRKEMLVSAQYPGRSKFARLTKAEEAAGLFETPETIGLRVGWDEALRAKGVHLQGHRLCRGALGDGERSEPPPVGEVSER
;
A
#
# COMPACT_ATOMS: atom_id res chain seq x y z
N LEU A 1 17.52 13.87 -4.58
CA LEU A 1 17.09 13.66 -5.97
C LEU A 1 18.29 13.53 -6.91
N LYS A 2 19.23 14.51 -6.95
CA LYS A 2 20.43 14.43 -7.80
C LYS A 2 21.32 13.20 -7.54
N ARG A 3 21.45 12.77 -6.26
CA ARG A 3 22.18 11.54 -5.88
C ARG A 3 21.55 10.26 -6.46
N HIS A 4 20.28 10.33 -6.89
CA HIS A 4 19.54 9.23 -7.51
C HIS A 4 19.37 9.43 -9.04
N GLY A 5 20.21 10.28 -9.67
CA GLY A 5 20.18 10.49 -11.11
C GLY A 5 19.01 11.35 -11.63
N VAL A 6 18.24 11.98 -10.74
CA VAL A 6 17.11 12.83 -11.13
C VAL A 6 17.60 14.26 -11.37
N ASP A 7 17.37 14.81 -12.57
CA ASP A 7 17.63 16.24 -12.86
C ASP A 7 16.61 17.09 -12.08
N ALA A 8 17.04 17.63 -10.94
CA ALA A 8 16.22 18.40 -10.05
C ALA A 8 16.83 19.78 -9.80
N LYS A 9 15.98 20.80 -9.87
CA LYS A 9 16.31 22.21 -9.55
C LYS A 9 15.39 22.69 -8.43
N GLY A 10 15.98 23.26 -7.38
CA GLY A 10 15.23 23.91 -6.31
C GLY A 10 15.16 25.40 -6.54
N TRP A 11 14.02 25.99 -6.17
CA TRP A 11 13.81 27.41 -6.05
C TRP A 11 13.34 27.74 -4.63
N ASP A 12 13.76 28.88 -4.12
CA ASP A 12 13.39 29.39 -2.80
C ASP A 12 13.44 30.92 -2.86
N PRO A 13 12.38 31.62 -2.44
CA PRO A 13 12.34 33.08 -2.52
C PRO A 13 13.40 33.78 -1.67
N HIS A 14 13.82 33.19 -0.57
CA HIS A 14 14.84 33.77 0.31
C HIS A 14 16.25 33.31 -0.03
N HIS A 15 16.45 32.00 -0.20
CA HIS A 15 17.79 31.42 -0.39
C HIS A 15 18.26 31.37 -1.84
N LYS A 16 17.33 31.44 -2.81
CA LYS A 16 17.63 31.37 -4.25
C LYS A 16 16.71 32.27 -5.09
N PRO A 17 16.56 33.56 -4.75
CA PRO A 17 15.61 34.47 -5.40
C PRO A 17 15.91 34.68 -6.88
N ASN A 18 17.18 34.63 -7.28
CA ASN A 18 17.62 34.89 -8.65
C ASN A 18 17.51 33.66 -9.59
N VAL A 19 17.11 32.50 -9.09
CA VAL A 19 16.93 31.33 -9.94
C VAL A 19 15.59 31.43 -10.68
N LYS A 20 15.65 31.52 -12.01
CA LYS A 20 14.43 31.57 -12.82
C LYS A 20 13.65 30.26 -12.69
N GLN A 21 12.41 30.36 -12.27
CA GLN A 21 11.47 29.23 -12.29
C GLN A 21 11.25 28.76 -13.74
N ARG A 22 11.24 27.45 -13.94
CA ARG A 22 11.02 26.84 -15.26
C ARG A 22 10.02 25.68 -15.12
N PRO A 23 9.15 25.49 -16.12
CA PRO A 23 8.27 24.33 -16.15
C PRO A 23 9.06 23.01 -16.10
N ALA A 24 8.57 22.06 -15.34
CA ALA A 24 9.14 20.72 -15.15
C ALA A 24 8.05 19.66 -15.27
N ASN A 25 8.47 18.42 -15.61
CA ASN A 25 7.51 17.31 -15.68
C ASN A 25 6.86 17.06 -14.31
N VAL A 26 7.66 17.12 -13.25
CA VAL A 26 7.19 17.01 -11.86
C VAL A 26 7.58 18.26 -11.09
N VAL A 27 6.63 18.89 -10.44
CA VAL A 27 6.84 20.00 -9.49
C VAL A 27 6.50 19.49 -8.10
N ASN A 28 7.41 19.70 -7.13
CA ASN A 28 7.20 19.32 -5.74
C ASN A 28 7.05 20.58 -4.88
N LEU A 29 5.86 20.77 -4.31
CA LEU A 29 5.52 21.79 -3.34
C LEU A 29 5.47 21.15 -1.95
N GLY A 30 6.66 20.75 -1.46
CA GLY A 30 6.79 20.00 -0.20
C GLY A 30 6.85 20.91 1.02
N TYR A 31 5.86 20.83 1.91
CA TYR A 31 5.76 21.54 3.19
C TYR A 31 5.78 23.08 3.09
N VAL A 32 5.63 23.64 1.89
CA VAL A 32 5.59 25.10 1.67
C VAL A 32 4.26 25.68 2.13
N VAL A 33 3.17 25.01 1.84
CA VAL A 33 1.80 25.49 2.18
C VAL A 33 1.55 25.57 3.69
N ASN A 34 2.39 24.94 4.50
CA ASN A 34 2.32 25.04 5.96
C ASN A 34 2.87 26.35 6.52
N VAL A 35 3.84 26.97 5.83
CA VAL A 35 4.59 28.13 6.35
C VAL A 35 4.17 29.44 5.74
N VAL A 36 3.32 29.43 4.71
CA VAL A 36 2.74 30.64 4.13
C VAL A 36 1.56 31.07 5.00
N GLU A 37 1.69 32.20 5.68
CA GLU A 37 0.72 32.72 6.65
C GLU A 37 -0.56 33.23 5.97
N ASP A 38 -0.43 34.09 4.94
CA ASP A 38 -1.58 34.61 4.21
C ASP A 38 -2.27 33.52 3.38
N PRO A 39 -3.56 33.23 3.64
CA PRO A 39 -4.33 32.23 2.87
C PRO A 39 -4.41 32.55 1.37
N ILE A 40 -4.40 33.83 0.98
CA ILE A 40 -4.45 34.24 -0.43
C ILE A 40 -3.12 33.95 -1.11
N GLU A 41 -2.00 34.31 -0.46
CA GLU A 41 -0.66 34.00 -0.95
C GLU A 41 -0.44 32.48 -1.02
N ARG A 42 -0.94 31.74 -0.04
CA ARG A 42 -0.90 30.26 -0.04
C ARG A 42 -1.60 29.64 -1.26
N GLN A 43 -2.80 30.17 -1.62
CA GLN A 43 -3.51 29.76 -2.83
C GLN A 43 -2.75 30.15 -4.11
N GLN A 44 -2.18 31.36 -4.16
CA GLN A 44 -1.38 31.82 -5.30
C GLN A 44 -0.13 30.95 -5.48
N THR A 45 0.54 30.59 -4.40
CA THR A 45 1.70 29.68 -4.41
C THR A 45 1.35 28.32 -4.99
N LEU A 46 0.21 27.75 -4.60
CA LEU A 46 -0.28 26.48 -5.15
C LEU A 46 -0.59 26.61 -6.65
N ARG A 47 -1.27 27.68 -7.09
CA ARG A 47 -1.57 27.91 -8.52
C ARG A 47 -0.31 28.12 -9.34
N GLN A 48 0.69 28.84 -8.82
CA GLN A 48 1.98 29.04 -9.49
C GLN A 48 2.72 27.71 -9.66
N ALA A 49 2.77 26.87 -8.61
CA ALA A 49 3.36 25.54 -8.69
C ALA A 49 2.64 24.65 -9.72
N TRP A 50 1.31 24.71 -9.76
CA TRP A 50 0.51 24.03 -10.77
C TRP A 50 0.85 24.47 -12.18
N ASN A 51 0.96 25.78 -12.42
CA ASN A 51 1.30 26.31 -13.75
C ASN A 51 2.70 25.91 -14.24
N LEU A 52 3.61 25.58 -13.33
CA LEU A 52 4.94 25.06 -13.65
C LEU A 52 4.96 23.54 -13.90
N ALA A 53 3.97 22.80 -13.44
CA ALA A 53 3.90 21.35 -13.61
C ALA A 53 3.41 21.01 -15.01
N ARG A 54 4.23 20.24 -15.77
CA ARG A 54 3.83 19.73 -17.09
C ARG A 54 3.00 18.46 -16.98
N ASN A 55 3.34 17.58 -16.03
CA ASN A 55 2.70 16.29 -15.86
C ASN A 55 2.06 16.14 -14.48
N VAL A 56 2.83 16.35 -13.41
CA VAL A 56 2.40 16.08 -12.03
C VAL A 56 2.84 17.19 -11.10
N LEU A 57 1.91 17.68 -10.28
CA LEU A 57 2.20 18.46 -9.08
C LEU A 57 2.11 17.54 -7.86
N VAL A 58 3.16 17.53 -7.05
CA VAL A 58 3.20 16.89 -5.74
C VAL A 58 3.01 17.97 -4.69
N VAL A 59 2.02 17.82 -3.83
CA VAL A 59 1.78 18.72 -2.69
C VAL A 59 1.90 17.89 -1.42
N SER A 60 2.73 18.34 -0.49
CA SER A 60 2.78 17.76 0.86
C SER A 60 2.67 18.82 1.93
N ALA A 61 1.99 18.47 3.01
CA ALA A 61 1.75 19.33 4.15
C ALA A 61 1.84 18.55 5.47
N ARG A 62 2.18 19.27 6.53
CA ARG A 62 2.08 18.76 7.90
C ARG A 62 0.63 18.58 8.31
N LEU A 63 0.37 17.50 9.00
CA LEU A 63 -0.97 17.15 9.48
C LEU A 63 -1.16 17.55 10.96
N ASP A 64 -2.41 17.65 11.36
CA ASP A 64 -2.85 18.07 12.71
C ASP A 64 -2.26 17.22 13.84
N HIS A 65 -2.02 15.94 13.58
CA HIS A 65 -1.40 15.04 14.55
C HIS A 65 0.12 15.30 14.76
N GLU A 66 0.75 16.12 13.92
CA GLU A 66 2.14 16.55 14.08
C GLU A 66 2.27 17.83 14.94
N LEU A 67 1.14 18.36 15.42
CA LEU A 67 1.11 19.50 16.33
C LEU A 67 1.71 19.08 17.68
N ASP A 68 2.70 19.80 18.15
CA ASP A 68 3.44 19.55 19.39
C ASP A 68 3.50 20.79 20.29
N ASP A 69 4.10 20.66 21.47
CA ASP A 69 4.26 21.73 22.47
C ASP A 69 5.17 22.90 22.03
N ALA A 70 5.81 22.81 20.86
CA ALA A 70 6.56 23.91 20.27
C ALA A 70 5.63 24.98 19.67
N HIS A 71 4.34 24.67 19.45
CA HIS A 71 3.31 25.54 18.89
C HIS A 71 2.50 26.17 20.03
N VAL A 72 2.76 27.46 20.34
CA VAL A 72 2.34 28.08 21.59
C VAL A 72 1.11 28.96 21.47
N ALA A 73 0.75 29.45 20.29
CA ALA A 73 -0.38 30.35 20.11
C ALA A 73 -1.11 30.10 18.79
N VAL A 74 -2.44 30.12 18.84
CA VAL A 74 -3.29 30.14 17.64
C VAL A 74 -3.12 31.49 16.96
N PHE A 75 -2.89 31.49 15.66
CA PHE A 75 -2.78 32.71 14.86
C PHE A 75 -3.43 32.51 13.49
N GLY A 76 -4.44 33.31 13.18
CA GLY A 76 -5.20 33.17 11.95
C GLY A 76 -5.81 31.76 11.82
N ASP A 77 -5.47 31.07 10.72
CA ASP A 77 -5.88 29.67 10.45
C ASP A 77 -4.78 28.65 10.79
N GLY A 78 -3.80 29.04 11.62
CA GLY A 78 -2.68 28.19 12.02
C GLY A 78 -2.14 28.53 13.41
N TRP A 79 -0.85 28.32 13.61
CA TRP A 79 -0.16 28.41 14.89
C TRP A 79 1.16 29.15 14.76
N LEU A 80 1.54 29.83 15.82
CA LEU A 80 2.89 30.39 15.97
C LEU A 80 3.76 29.43 16.81
N THR A 81 4.97 29.21 16.34
CA THR A 81 6.00 28.51 17.12
C THR A 81 6.60 29.43 18.18
N ARG A 82 7.36 28.87 19.15
CA ARG A 82 8.13 29.66 20.13
C ARG A 82 9.09 30.65 19.47
N GLN A 83 9.50 30.40 18.23
CA GLN A 83 10.39 31.29 17.46
C GLN A 83 9.63 32.35 16.67
N GLY A 84 8.30 32.44 16.79
CA GLY A 84 7.45 33.40 16.10
C GLY A 84 7.21 33.05 14.62
N THR A 85 7.50 31.84 14.17
CA THR A 85 7.20 31.40 12.79
C THR A 85 5.82 30.80 12.71
N PHE A 86 5.09 31.13 11.63
CA PHE A 86 3.76 30.61 11.38
C PHE A 86 3.83 29.16 10.86
N GLN A 87 2.88 28.32 11.32
CA GLN A 87 2.64 26.99 10.77
C GLN A 87 1.15 26.65 10.75
N LYS A 88 0.65 26.26 9.57
CA LYS A 88 -0.68 25.68 9.42
C LYS A 88 -0.56 24.16 9.43
N PHE A 89 -1.40 23.50 10.21
CA PHE A 89 -1.62 22.06 10.17
C PHE A 89 -2.96 21.77 9.50
N PHE A 90 -3.00 20.76 8.67
CA PHE A 90 -4.21 20.35 7.97
C PHE A 90 -4.67 19.01 8.53
N THR A 91 -5.99 18.72 8.47
CA THR A 91 -6.38 17.32 8.40
C THR A 91 -6.04 16.78 7.02
N HIS A 92 -5.95 15.45 6.89
CA HIS A 92 -5.64 14.87 5.59
C HIS A 92 -6.70 15.27 4.55
N GLU A 93 -7.98 15.17 4.92
CA GLU A 93 -9.12 15.50 4.07
C GLU A 93 -9.14 17.00 3.71
N GLU A 94 -8.95 17.89 4.70
CA GLU A 94 -8.90 19.34 4.48
C GLU A 94 -7.87 19.71 3.42
N LEU A 95 -6.69 19.09 3.46
CA LEU A 95 -5.65 19.35 2.45
C LEU A 95 -6.11 18.95 1.05
N GLY A 96 -6.72 17.79 0.90
CA GLY A 96 -7.26 17.32 -0.38
C GLY A 96 -8.34 18.23 -0.92
N ASP A 97 -9.32 18.59 -0.09
CA ASP A 97 -10.43 19.47 -0.46
C ASP A 97 -9.94 20.86 -0.83
N TRP A 98 -8.98 21.40 -0.07
CA TRP A 98 -8.36 22.71 -0.36
C TRP A 98 -7.62 22.71 -1.71
N ILE A 99 -6.80 21.66 -1.98
CA ILE A 99 -6.11 21.55 -3.28
C ILE A 99 -7.13 21.49 -4.42
N GLY A 100 -8.17 20.67 -4.27
CA GLY A 100 -9.23 20.51 -5.26
C GLY A 100 -9.97 21.83 -5.54
N ALA A 101 -10.36 22.53 -4.48
CA ALA A 101 -11.06 23.82 -4.57
C ALA A 101 -10.21 24.93 -5.23
N VAL A 102 -8.90 24.97 -4.92
CA VAL A 102 -8.00 26.01 -5.47
C VAL A 102 -7.66 25.75 -6.93
N LEU A 103 -7.42 24.50 -7.32
CA LEU A 103 -6.97 24.16 -8.67
C LEU A 103 -8.10 23.82 -9.64
N GLY A 104 -9.29 23.48 -9.15
CA GLY A 104 -10.39 22.93 -9.96
C GLY A 104 -10.10 21.53 -10.50
N GLU A 105 -9.11 20.84 -9.92
CA GLU A 105 -8.66 19.50 -10.32
C GLU A 105 -8.87 18.52 -9.17
N GLN A 106 -8.99 17.24 -9.50
CA GLN A 106 -9.16 16.21 -8.46
C GLN A 106 -7.79 15.68 -8.00
N PRO A 107 -7.36 15.98 -6.76
CA PRO A 107 -6.12 15.45 -6.21
C PRO A 107 -6.28 13.97 -5.85
N ILE A 108 -5.19 13.22 -5.95
CA ILE A 108 -5.13 11.81 -5.57
C ILE A 108 -4.25 11.66 -4.34
N ALA A 109 -4.80 11.10 -3.27
CA ALA A 109 -4.04 10.80 -2.07
C ALA A 109 -2.93 9.78 -2.39
N ALA A 110 -1.67 10.21 -2.24
CA ALA A 110 -0.49 9.38 -2.44
C ALA A 110 0.00 8.77 -1.13
N GLY A 111 -0.18 9.48 -0.03
CA GLY A 111 0.10 9.08 1.33
C GLY A 111 -0.48 10.07 2.33
N PRO A 112 -0.39 9.84 3.64
CA PRO A 112 -0.84 10.80 4.64
C PRO A 112 -0.19 12.16 4.43
N GLY A 113 -1.00 13.22 4.26
CA GLY A 113 -0.51 14.58 3.98
C GLY A 113 0.16 14.77 2.62
N ILE A 114 0.05 13.82 1.69
CA ILE A 114 0.68 13.89 0.37
C ILE A 114 -0.36 13.66 -0.70
N TYR A 115 -0.44 14.59 -1.66
CA TYR A 115 -1.35 14.53 -2.80
C TYR A 115 -0.61 14.73 -4.13
N TYR A 116 -1.08 14.01 -5.15
CA TYR A 116 -0.66 14.17 -6.55
C TYR A 116 -1.80 14.78 -7.35
N VAL A 117 -1.48 15.77 -8.18
CA VAL A 117 -2.41 16.36 -9.15
C VAL A 117 -1.83 16.15 -10.54
N PHE A 118 -2.56 15.47 -11.40
CA PHE A 118 -2.11 15.08 -12.74
C PHE A 118 -2.67 16.02 -13.80
N ARG A 119 -1.84 16.39 -14.79
CA ARG A 119 -2.27 17.17 -15.97
C ARG A 119 -2.99 16.29 -17.00
N HIS A 120 -2.60 15.04 -17.11
CA HIS A 120 -3.04 14.14 -18.18
C HIS A 120 -3.77 12.93 -17.60
N ALA A 121 -4.94 12.62 -18.16
CA ALA A 121 -5.78 11.53 -17.69
C ALA A 121 -5.10 10.16 -17.84
N ASP A 122 -4.34 9.93 -18.91
CA ASP A 122 -3.63 8.68 -19.17
C ASP A 122 -2.51 8.42 -18.15
N GLU A 123 -1.76 9.46 -17.75
CA GLU A 123 -0.74 9.35 -16.69
C GLU A 123 -1.38 9.07 -15.34
N ARG A 124 -2.48 9.74 -15.04
CA ARG A 124 -3.29 9.47 -13.85
C ARG A 124 -3.74 8.01 -13.82
N GLU A 125 -4.27 7.50 -14.93
CA GLU A 125 -4.73 6.11 -15.02
C GLU A 125 -3.57 5.12 -14.87
N ARG A 126 -2.42 5.35 -15.50
CA ARG A 126 -1.22 4.52 -15.31
C ARG A 126 -0.78 4.47 -13.85
N TYR A 127 -0.78 5.61 -13.17
CA TYR A 127 -0.47 5.66 -11.74
C TYR A 127 -1.48 4.86 -10.91
N LEU A 128 -2.78 5.04 -11.13
CA LEU A 128 -3.83 4.34 -10.40
C LEU A 128 -3.76 2.82 -10.64
N VAL A 129 -3.55 2.39 -11.88
CA VAL A 129 -3.36 0.97 -12.23
C VAL A 129 -2.15 0.38 -11.51
N SER A 130 -1.03 1.11 -11.48
CA SER A 130 0.22 0.63 -10.87
C SER A 130 0.07 0.33 -9.38
N ARG A 131 -0.82 1.04 -8.68
CA ARG A 131 -1.11 0.83 -7.25
C ARG A 131 -1.76 -0.53 -6.95
N PHE A 132 -2.40 -1.15 -7.94
CA PHE A 132 -3.16 -2.39 -7.79
C PHE A 132 -2.58 -3.56 -8.60
N ARG A 133 -1.50 -3.33 -9.37
CA ARG A 133 -0.80 -4.39 -10.10
C ARG A 133 -0.03 -5.28 -9.14
N ARG A 134 -0.21 -6.58 -9.33
CA ARG A 134 0.46 -7.62 -8.58
C ARG A 134 1.64 -8.18 -9.36
N PRO A 135 2.82 -8.40 -8.74
CA PRO A 135 3.77 -9.38 -9.24
C PRO A 135 3.14 -10.77 -9.15
N VAL A 136 3.04 -11.49 -10.26
CA VAL A 136 2.61 -12.89 -10.28
C VAL A 136 3.84 -13.74 -10.55
N ALA A 137 4.03 -14.80 -9.75
CA ALA A 137 5.08 -15.76 -10.01
C ALA A 137 4.82 -16.43 -11.36
N LEU A 138 5.79 -16.36 -12.26
CA LEU A 138 5.73 -17.04 -13.55
C LEU A 138 5.76 -18.54 -13.37
N PRO A 139 4.98 -19.33 -14.16
CA PRO A 139 5.06 -20.77 -14.18
C PRO A 139 6.47 -21.22 -14.52
N ARG A 140 6.99 -22.19 -13.75
CA ARG A 140 8.31 -22.75 -14.01
C ARG A 140 8.28 -23.64 -15.25
N SER A 141 9.17 -23.44 -16.20
CA SER A 141 9.34 -24.31 -17.36
C SER A 141 10.00 -25.64 -16.98
N ARG A 142 9.54 -26.73 -17.59
CA ARG A 142 10.25 -28.02 -17.57
C ARG A 142 11.07 -28.10 -18.87
N PRO A 143 12.41 -28.02 -18.83
CA PRO A 143 13.25 -27.85 -20.03
C PRO A 143 13.50 -29.17 -20.77
N SER A 144 12.47 -29.94 -21.12
CA SER A 144 12.59 -31.20 -21.82
C SER A 144 12.22 -31.12 -23.32
N ASP A 145 11.69 -29.98 -23.78
CA ASP A 145 11.26 -29.80 -25.16
C ASP A 145 12.32 -29.04 -25.96
N ASP A 146 12.73 -29.64 -27.08
CA ASP A 146 13.78 -29.07 -27.95
C ASP A 146 13.29 -27.81 -28.67
N ASP A 147 12.01 -27.73 -29.00
CA ASP A 147 11.41 -26.53 -29.62
C ASP A 147 11.50 -25.32 -28.67
N TYR A 148 11.24 -25.53 -27.38
CA TYR A 148 11.40 -24.45 -26.40
C TYR A 148 12.86 -24.05 -26.24
N LYS A 149 13.79 -25.02 -26.15
CA LYS A 149 15.22 -24.71 -25.98
C LYS A 149 15.80 -23.94 -27.16
N ASN A 150 15.44 -24.34 -28.37
CA ASN A 150 15.93 -23.72 -29.60
C ASN A 150 15.42 -22.28 -29.79
N HIS A 151 14.22 -21.97 -29.26
CA HIS A 151 13.56 -20.69 -29.42
C HIS A 151 13.41 -19.90 -28.12
N LYS A 152 14.13 -20.30 -27.08
CA LYS A 152 14.03 -19.71 -25.74
C LYS A 152 14.16 -18.19 -25.73
N GLN A 153 15.10 -17.64 -26.51
CA GLN A 153 15.35 -16.19 -26.53
C GLN A 153 14.14 -15.37 -26.98
N ILE A 154 13.31 -15.90 -27.91
CA ILE A 154 12.11 -15.22 -28.36
C ILE A 154 10.85 -15.64 -27.57
N LEU A 155 10.87 -16.80 -26.92
CA LEU A 155 9.74 -17.27 -26.08
C LEU A 155 9.77 -16.66 -24.66
N ASP A 156 10.94 -16.38 -24.07
CA ASP A 156 11.04 -15.78 -22.73
C ASP A 156 10.35 -14.41 -22.64
N PRO A 157 10.52 -13.45 -23.58
CA PRO A 157 9.76 -12.21 -23.60
C PRO A 157 8.24 -12.41 -23.70
N LEU A 158 7.78 -13.39 -24.48
CA LEU A 158 6.37 -13.74 -24.57
C LEU A 158 5.82 -14.29 -23.24
N ILE A 159 6.60 -15.14 -22.55
CA ILE A 159 6.28 -15.67 -21.22
C ILE A 159 6.15 -14.53 -20.23
N GLU A 160 7.11 -13.61 -20.23
CA GLU A 160 7.12 -12.45 -19.34
C GLU A 160 5.90 -11.55 -19.60
N PHE A 161 5.64 -11.22 -20.86
CA PHE A 161 4.47 -10.43 -21.24
C PHE A 161 3.14 -11.07 -20.80
N VAL A 162 2.95 -12.36 -21.10
CA VAL A 162 1.71 -13.05 -20.70
C VAL A 162 1.60 -13.16 -19.17
N GLY A 163 2.71 -13.36 -18.49
CA GLY A 163 2.75 -13.34 -17.04
C GLY A 163 2.38 -11.97 -16.46
N GLU A 164 2.83 -10.90 -17.10
CA GLU A 164 2.51 -9.55 -16.67
C GLU A 164 1.08 -9.13 -17.03
N ARG A 165 0.58 -9.47 -18.23
CA ARG A 165 -0.70 -9.00 -18.75
C ARG A 165 -1.84 -10.00 -18.63
N GLY A 166 -1.56 -11.31 -18.52
CA GLY A 166 -2.57 -12.38 -18.50
C GLY A 166 -3.27 -12.60 -19.85
N ARG A 167 -2.72 -12.04 -20.92
CA ARG A 167 -3.20 -12.16 -22.31
C ARG A 167 -2.03 -12.18 -23.28
N LEU A 168 -2.30 -12.62 -24.51
CA LEU A 168 -1.30 -12.50 -25.56
C LEU A 168 -1.09 -11.02 -25.96
N PRO A 169 0.13 -10.66 -26.41
CA PRO A 169 0.42 -9.32 -26.91
C PRO A 169 -0.32 -9.04 -28.24
N ALA A 170 -0.59 -7.76 -28.51
CA ALA A 170 -0.86 -7.27 -29.85
C ALA A 170 0.47 -7.10 -30.60
N VAL A 171 0.40 -6.91 -31.91
CA VAL A 171 1.59 -6.87 -32.79
C VAL A 171 2.62 -5.81 -32.38
N ASP A 172 2.15 -4.70 -31.82
CA ASP A 172 2.95 -3.55 -31.41
C ASP A 172 3.33 -3.55 -29.91
N GLU A 173 3.03 -4.62 -29.18
CA GLU A 173 3.29 -4.71 -27.73
C GLU A 173 4.52 -5.58 -27.40
N LEU A 174 5.08 -6.30 -28.36
CA LEU A 174 6.23 -7.17 -28.17
C LEU A 174 7.15 -7.10 -29.39
N ASP A 175 8.39 -6.73 -29.18
CA ASP A 175 9.38 -6.56 -30.25
C ASP A 175 9.66 -7.87 -31.00
N GLU A 176 9.60 -9.00 -30.30
CA GLU A 176 9.84 -10.34 -30.84
C GLU A 176 8.65 -10.90 -31.66
N THR A 177 7.56 -10.16 -31.82
CA THR A 177 6.33 -10.64 -32.49
C THR A 177 6.63 -11.19 -33.89
N ALA A 178 7.41 -10.48 -34.71
CA ALA A 178 7.74 -10.91 -36.06
C ALA A 178 8.55 -12.21 -36.05
N ALA A 179 9.55 -12.34 -35.17
CA ALA A 179 10.37 -13.55 -35.03
C ALA A 179 9.54 -14.75 -34.53
N LEU A 180 8.59 -14.50 -33.62
CA LEU A 180 7.67 -15.54 -33.14
C LEU A 180 6.69 -16.01 -34.22
N GLU A 181 6.20 -15.09 -35.06
CA GLU A 181 5.33 -15.44 -36.19
C GLU A 181 6.07 -16.19 -37.28
N ASP A 182 7.31 -15.82 -37.57
CA ASP A 182 8.19 -16.54 -38.52
C ASP A 182 8.48 -17.97 -38.04
N ALA A 183 8.86 -18.14 -36.78
CA ALA A 183 9.23 -19.44 -36.21
C ALA A 183 8.02 -20.37 -35.99
N PHE A 184 6.87 -19.84 -35.57
CA PHE A 184 5.71 -20.64 -35.14
C PHE A 184 4.45 -20.41 -35.95
N GLY A 185 4.44 -19.45 -36.87
CA GLY A 185 3.31 -19.08 -37.72
C GLY A 185 2.24 -18.21 -37.01
N SER A 186 2.26 -18.07 -35.70
CA SER A 186 1.44 -17.13 -34.94
C SER A 186 1.81 -17.10 -33.45
N LEU A 187 1.55 -15.99 -32.77
CA LEU A 187 1.71 -15.86 -31.31
C LEU A 187 0.92 -16.93 -30.52
N ARG A 188 -0.25 -17.33 -31.00
CA ARG A 188 -1.03 -18.41 -30.36
C ARG A 188 -0.34 -19.77 -30.45
N ARG A 189 0.33 -20.05 -31.55
CA ARG A 189 1.10 -21.30 -31.70
C ARG A 189 2.38 -21.24 -30.85
N ALA A 190 3.10 -20.12 -30.84
CA ALA A 190 4.22 -19.91 -29.97
C ALA A 190 3.86 -20.13 -28.49
N PHE A 191 2.77 -19.53 -28.05
CA PHE A 191 2.31 -19.70 -26.66
C PHE A 191 1.81 -21.12 -26.35
N ARG A 192 1.36 -21.88 -27.36
CA ARG A 192 1.03 -23.31 -27.18
C ARG A 192 2.27 -24.14 -26.82
N VAL A 193 3.43 -23.84 -27.40
CA VAL A 193 4.71 -24.48 -27.02
C VAL A 193 5.01 -24.16 -25.55
N VAL A 194 4.83 -22.89 -25.11
CA VAL A 194 4.99 -22.52 -23.70
C VAL A 194 4.05 -23.32 -22.79
N LEU A 195 2.78 -23.53 -23.19
CA LEU A 195 1.82 -24.30 -22.42
C LEU A 195 2.18 -25.80 -22.30
N TRP A 196 2.93 -26.35 -23.24
CA TRP A 196 3.38 -27.76 -23.16
C TRP A 196 4.52 -27.96 -22.18
N VAL A 197 5.43 -26.96 -22.08
CA VAL A 197 6.60 -27.04 -21.20
C VAL A 197 6.35 -26.46 -19.80
N THR A 198 5.19 -25.86 -19.60
CA THR A 198 4.79 -25.23 -18.34
C THR A 198 3.45 -25.79 -17.84
N ASP A 199 3.05 -25.41 -16.63
CA ASP A 199 1.76 -25.77 -16.07
C ASP A 199 0.64 -24.87 -16.64
N ARG A 200 -0.32 -25.48 -17.35
CA ARG A 200 -1.46 -24.77 -17.93
C ARG A 200 -2.38 -24.13 -16.87
N GLU A 201 -2.60 -24.85 -15.75
CA GLU A 201 -3.45 -24.33 -14.66
C GLU A 201 -2.86 -23.06 -14.04
N ALA A 202 -1.53 -22.98 -13.99
CA ALA A 202 -0.84 -21.78 -13.54
C ALA A 202 -1.09 -20.57 -14.45
N TRP A 203 -1.20 -20.76 -15.78
CA TRP A 203 -1.56 -19.68 -16.72
C TRP A 203 -3.02 -19.27 -16.62
N ASP A 204 -3.93 -20.21 -16.38
CA ASP A 204 -5.33 -19.89 -16.12
C ASP A 204 -5.48 -19.09 -14.82
N LEU A 205 -4.66 -19.39 -13.81
CA LEU A 205 -4.58 -18.59 -12.59
C LEU A 205 -4.04 -17.18 -12.85
N VAL A 206 -2.95 -17.05 -13.61
CA VAL A 206 -2.40 -15.74 -14.02
C VAL A 206 -3.48 -14.90 -14.72
N ARG A 207 -4.15 -15.46 -15.71
CA ARG A 207 -5.23 -14.78 -16.44
C ARG A 207 -6.35 -14.33 -15.51
N ARG A 208 -6.79 -15.18 -14.59
CA ARG A 208 -7.84 -14.87 -13.60
C ARG A 208 -7.41 -13.72 -12.67
N GLU A 209 -6.20 -13.78 -12.16
CA GLU A 209 -5.67 -12.76 -11.26
C GLU A 209 -5.55 -11.39 -11.94
N ARG A 210 -5.14 -11.36 -13.22
CA ARG A 210 -5.05 -10.12 -14.01
C ARG A 210 -6.44 -9.55 -14.30
N SER A 211 -7.39 -10.40 -14.64
CA SER A 211 -8.79 -10.03 -14.83
C SER A 211 -9.41 -9.42 -13.57
N VAL A 212 -9.22 -10.08 -12.41
CA VAL A 212 -9.67 -9.56 -11.11
C VAL A 212 -8.97 -8.25 -10.75
N GLY A 213 -7.66 -8.15 -10.99
CA GLY A 213 -6.90 -6.91 -10.78
C GLY A 213 -7.47 -5.73 -11.56
N LEU A 214 -7.88 -5.97 -12.81
CA LEU A 214 -8.54 -4.96 -13.65
C LEU A 214 -9.90 -4.54 -13.07
N LEU A 215 -10.72 -5.48 -12.57
CA LEU A 215 -11.99 -5.13 -11.91
C LEU A 215 -11.78 -4.30 -10.65
N VAL A 216 -10.80 -4.67 -9.82
CA VAL A 216 -10.44 -3.90 -8.62
C VAL A 216 -10.04 -2.48 -9.00
N HIS A 217 -9.20 -2.33 -10.04
CA HIS A 217 -8.83 -1.02 -10.56
C HIS A 217 -10.06 -0.22 -11.02
N LEU A 218 -10.90 -0.80 -11.87
CA LEU A 218 -12.09 -0.12 -12.38
C LEU A 218 -13.10 0.24 -11.28
N ALA A 219 -13.23 -0.59 -10.24
CA ALA A 219 -14.06 -0.29 -9.08
C ALA A 219 -13.54 0.95 -8.35
N LEU A 220 -12.25 1.00 -8.07
CA LEU A 220 -11.62 2.08 -7.31
C LEU A 220 -11.43 3.36 -8.13
N ALA A 221 -11.31 3.26 -9.45
CA ALA A 221 -11.28 4.41 -10.36
C ALA A 221 -12.57 5.25 -10.25
N ARG A 222 -13.67 4.69 -9.72
CA ARG A 222 -14.91 5.42 -9.45
C ARG A 222 -14.72 6.60 -8.51
N PHE A 223 -13.81 6.50 -7.55
CA PHE A 223 -13.50 7.58 -6.59
C PHE A 223 -12.85 8.80 -7.24
N HIS A 224 -12.22 8.61 -8.41
CA HIS A 224 -11.48 9.67 -9.12
C HIS A 224 -12.13 10.05 -10.45
N GLY A 225 -13.44 9.78 -10.59
CA GLY A 225 -14.12 10.03 -11.86
C GLY A 225 -13.56 9.11 -12.95
N ARG A 226 -14.07 7.87 -13.02
CA ARG A 226 -13.61 6.86 -14.00
C ARG A 226 -13.45 7.45 -15.40
N SER A 227 -12.28 7.27 -16.00
CA SER A 227 -11.94 7.78 -17.33
C SER A 227 -12.83 7.22 -18.42
N ARG A 228 -13.06 8.00 -19.47
CA ARG A 228 -13.76 7.54 -20.67
C ARG A 228 -12.92 6.51 -21.40
N TRP A 229 -13.54 5.68 -22.23
CA TRP A 229 -12.83 4.69 -23.03
C TRP A 229 -11.66 5.26 -23.83
N SER A 230 -11.85 6.42 -24.47
CA SER A 230 -10.84 7.10 -25.27
C SER A 230 -9.68 7.72 -24.47
N GLU A 231 -9.83 7.85 -23.15
CA GLU A 231 -8.84 8.40 -22.23
C GLU A 231 -8.00 7.30 -21.56
N LEU A 232 -8.41 6.03 -21.73
CA LEU A 232 -7.66 4.90 -21.21
C LEU A 232 -6.41 4.65 -22.05
N PRO A 233 -5.26 4.33 -21.42
CA PRO A 233 -4.09 3.85 -22.14
C PRO A 233 -4.42 2.64 -23.03
N ASP A 234 -3.79 2.55 -24.20
CA ASP A 234 -4.07 1.50 -25.19
C ASP A 234 -3.91 0.10 -24.62
N GLU A 235 -2.88 -0.12 -23.82
CA GLU A 235 -2.67 -1.39 -23.15
C GLU A 235 -3.81 -1.77 -22.20
N LEU A 236 -4.43 -0.79 -21.53
CA LEU A 236 -5.57 -1.04 -20.64
C LEU A 236 -6.85 -1.31 -21.45
N GLN A 237 -7.03 -0.61 -22.56
CA GLN A 237 -8.13 -0.90 -23.49
C GLN A 237 -8.05 -2.34 -24.02
N ARG A 238 -6.84 -2.83 -24.37
CA ARG A 238 -6.61 -4.21 -24.82
C ARG A 238 -6.88 -5.22 -23.70
N ASP A 239 -6.48 -4.93 -22.47
CA ASP A 239 -6.78 -5.76 -21.30
C ASP A 239 -8.30 -5.89 -21.08
N VAL A 240 -9.05 -4.77 -21.14
CA VAL A 240 -10.52 -4.78 -21.06
C VAL A 240 -11.14 -5.65 -22.15
N ARG A 241 -10.72 -5.49 -23.40
CA ARG A 241 -11.23 -6.30 -24.53
C ARG A 241 -10.93 -7.79 -24.35
N ALA A 242 -9.74 -8.13 -23.84
CA ALA A 242 -9.30 -9.51 -23.65
C ALA A 242 -10.07 -10.24 -22.54
N PHE A 243 -10.45 -9.54 -21.46
CA PHE A 243 -11.08 -10.15 -20.31
C PHE A 243 -12.60 -9.99 -20.29
N TYR A 244 -13.13 -8.82 -20.69
CA TYR A 244 -14.54 -8.46 -20.51
C TYR A 244 -15.27 -8.15 -21.81
N ARG A 245 -14.59 -8.12 -22.95
CA ARG A 245 -15.12 -7.80 -24.29
C ARG A 245 -15.67 -6.37 -24.44
N SER A 246 -16.18 -5.76 -23.37
CA SER A 246 -16.84 -4.45 -23.38
C SER A 246 -16.49 -3.67 -22.13
N TYR A 247 -16.08 -2.41 -22.31
CA TYR A 247 -15.79 -1.49 -21.22
C TYR A 247 -17.02 -1.24 -20.34
N LYS A 248 -18.20 -1.11 -20.95
CA LYS A 248 -19.45 -0.96 -20.21
C LYS A 248 -19.70 -2.13 -19.27
N LYS A 249 -19.55 -3.38 -19.74
CA LYS A 249 -19.71 -4.58 -18.89
C LYS A 249 -18.69 -4.65 -17.78
N SER A 250 -17.42 -4.35 -18.06
CA SER A 250 -16.39 -4.35 -17.02
C SER A 250 -16.67 -3.30 -15.94
N CYS A 251 -17.18 -2.12 -16.32
CA CYS A 251 -17.60 -1.08 -15.39
C CYS A 251 -18.81 -1.51 -14.54
N GLU A 252 -19.81 -2.15 -15.14
CA GLU A 252 -20.99 -2.67 -14.42
C GLU A 252 -20.62 -3.75 -13.41
N GLU A 253 -19.68 -4.64 -13.74
CA GLU A 253 -19.16 -5.66 -12.83
C GLU A 253 -18.33 -5.04 -11.70
N ALA A 254 -17.49 -4.07 -12.04
CA ALA A 254 -16.70 -3.31 -11.07
C ALA A 254 -17.58 -2.52 -10.09
N ASP A 255 -18.66 -1.89 -10.58
CA ASP A 255 -19.61 -1.17 -9.75
C ASP A 255 -20.37 -2.10 -8.79
N ARG A 256 -20.77 -3.30 -9.26
CA ARG A 256 -21.37 -4.31 -8.38
C ARG A 256 -20.40 -4.75 -7.27
N LEU A 257 -19.14 -4.94 -7.61
CA LEU A 257 -18.10 -5.31 -6.65
C LEU A 257 -17.86 -4.17 -5.63
N LEU A 258 -17.81 -2.91 -6.08
CA LEU A 258 -17.65 -1.75 -5.22
C LEU A 258 -18.85 -1.60 -4.26
N LEU A 259 -20.08 -1.67 -4.77
CA LEU A 259 -21.29 -1.55 -3.96
C LEU A 259 -21.40 -2.68 -2.93
N ALA A 260 -20.92 -3.89 -3.26
CA ALA A 260 -20.89 -5.01 -2.33
C ALA A 260 -19.99 -4.76 -1.11
N THR A 261 -19.03 -3.82 -1.16
CA THR A 261 -18.21 -3.46 0.02
C THR A 261 -19.03 -2.82 1.14
N GLY A 262 -20.18 -2.21 0.82
CA GLY A 262 -21.13 -1.68 1.81
C GLY A 262 -22.03 -2.75 2.46
N ASN A 263 -22.02 -3.98 1.95
CA ASN A 263 -22.80 -5.08 2.49
C ASN A 263 -22.01 -5.84 3.56
N LYS A 264 -22.42 -5.73 4.83
CA LYS A 264 -21.74 -6.36 5.97
C LYS A 264 -21.68 -7.89 5.85
N ASP A 265 -22.75 -8.53 5.38
CA ASP A 265 -22.80 -9.99 5.27
C ASP A 265 -21.86 -10.48 4.17
N ALA A 266 -21.77 -9.74 3.05
CA ALA A 266 -20.81 -10.02 1.99
C ALA A 266 -19.36 -9.91 2.48
N ILE A 267 -19.04 -8.89 3.26
CA ILE A 267 -17.71 -8.72 3.89
C ILE A 267 -17.43 -9.84 4.88
N LEU A 268 -18.39 -10.18 5.76
CA LEU A 268 -18.25 -11.29 6.71
C LEU A 268 -17.97 -12.63 5.99
N LEU A 269 -18.71 -12.91 4.91
CA LEU A 269 -18.53 -14.11 4.12
C LEU A 269 -17.16 -14.11 3.42
N ALA A 270 -16.76 -13.01 2.81
CA ALA A 270 -15.45 -12.87 2.17
C ALA A 270 -14.29 -13.03 3.16
N CYS A 271 -14.42 -12.49 4.37
CA CYS A 271 -13.43 -12.67 5.43
C CYS A 271 -13.29 -14.13 5.88
N ARG A 272 -14.40 -14.87 5.93
CA ARG A 272 -14.38 -16.33 6.27
C ARG A 272 -13.80 -17.16 5.13
N ALA A 273 -14.05 -16.78 3.88
CA ALA A 273 -13.57 -17.45 2.70
C ALA A 273 -12.10 -17.10 2.35
N SER A 274 -11.49 -16.14 3.05
CA SER A 274 -10.11 -15.77 2.81
C SER A 274 -9.17 -16.92 3.19
N GLY A 275 -8.35 -17.35 2.24
CA GLY A 275 -7.29 -18.35 2.47
C GLY A 275 -6.06 -17.80 3.18
N VAL A 276 -6.02 -16.49 3.47
CA VAL A 276 -4.91 -15.79 4.12
C VAL A 276 -5.45 -14.79 5.13
N GLY A 277 -4.70 -14.57 6.19
CA GLY A 277 -5.01 -13.61 7.25
C GLY A 277 -5.45 -14.26 8.56
N LYS A 278 -5.14 -13.59 9.65
CA LYS A 278 -5.56 -13.96 11.00
C LYS A 278 -6.98 -13.43 11.24
N LEU A 279 -7.94 -14.34 11.23
CA LEU A 279 -9.34 -14.02 11.53
C LEU A 279 -9.56 -13.86 13.03
N THR A 280 -10.16 -12.74 13.43
CA THR A 280 -10.60 -12.45 14.79
C THR A 280 -12.12 -12.18 14.81
N PRO A 281 -12.79 -12.11 15.98
CA PRO A 281 -14.20 -11.76 16.04
C PRO A 281 -14.55 -10.44 15.33
N THR A 282 -13.67 -9.44 15.36
CA THR A 282 -13.94 -8.09 14.85
C THR A 282 -13.25 -7.76 13.53
N ALA A 283 -12.21 -8.50 13.13
CA ALA A 283 -11.37 -8.14 11.97
C ALA A 283 -10.60 -9.31 11.38
N VAL A 284 -10.07 -9.10 10.17
CA VAL A 284 -9.00 -9.90 9.56
C VAL A 284 -7.73 -9.07 9.55
N TYR A 285 -6.62 -9.65 10.01
CA TYR A 285 -5.29 -9.06 9.94
C TYR A 285 -4.49 -9.75 8.86
N ILE A 286 -3.87 -8.99 7.98
CA ILE A 286 -3.00 -9.50 6.91
C ILE A 286 -1.70 -8.72 6.87
N HIS A 287 -0.62 -9.35 6.43
CA HIS A 287 0.59 -8.64 6.04
C HIS A 287 0.42 -8.06 4.63
N LYS A 288 1.00 -6.90 4.35
CA LYS A 288 0.89 -6.22 3.05
C LYS A 288 1.29 -7.10 1.85
N SER A 289 2.21 -8.06 2.04
CA SER A 289 2.62 -9.00 0.98
C SER A 289 1.49 -9.93 0.53
N SER A 290 0.49 -10.16 1.39
CA SER A 290 -0.64 -11.06 1.13
C SER A 290 -1.92 -10.33 0.73
N LEU A 291 -1.87 -9.01 0.53
CA LEU A 291 -3.03 -8.21 0.14
C LEU A 291 -3.68 -8.72 -1.15
N ASN A 292 -2.85 -9.14 -2.10
CA ASN A 292 -3.30 -9.66 -3.37
C ASN A 292 -3.86 -11.10 -3.32
N ASP A 293 -3.62 -11.83 -2.24
CA ASP A 293 -4.17 -13.17 -2.02
C ASP A 293 -5.59 -13.13 -1.44
N LEU A 294 -6.08 -11.93 -1.10
CA LEU A 294 -7.44 -11.71 -0.64
C LEU A 294 -8.47 -11.89 -1.77
N PRO A 295 -9.69 -12.32 -1.43
CA PRO A 295 -10.84 -12.24 -2.34
C PRO A 295 -11.02 -10.83 -2.91
N ALA A 296 -11.49 -10.73 -4.18
CA ALA A 296 -11.65 -9.46 -4.89
C ALA A 296 -12.42 -8.40 -4.06
N LEU A 297 -13.48 -8.80 -3.37
CA LEU A 297 -14.28 -7.91 -2.53
C LEU A 297 -13.46 -7.27 -1.40
N LEU A 298 -12.60 -8.03 -0.73
CA LEU A 298 -11.74 -7.50 0.33
C LEU A 298 -10.61 -6.63 -0.22
N ARG A 299 -10.13 -6.92 -1.44
CA ARG A 299 -9.17 -6.05 -2.14
C ARG A 299 -9.80 -4.70 -2.49
N VAL A 300 -11.06 -4.67 -2.93
CA VAL A 300 -11.79 -3.42 -3.16
C VAL A 300 -12.08 -2.71 -1.83
N TYR A 301 -12.47 -3.44 -0.79
CA TYR A 301 -12.73 -2.87 0.52
C TYR A 301 -11.49 -2.19 1.12
N GLU A 302 -10.32 -2.85 1.06
CA GLU A 302 -9.05 -2.21 1.42
C GLU A 302 -8.71 -1.04 0.50
N GLY A 303 -8.95 -1.22 -0.81
CA GLY A 303 -8.70 -0.20 -1.82
C GLY A 303 -9.51 1.08 -1.60
N CYS A 304 -10.73 1.00 -1.05
CA CYS A 304 -11.51 2.18 -0.64
C CYS A 304 -10.77 3.00 0.42
N ALA A 305 -10.18 2.33 1.42
CA ALA A 305 -9.38 3.03 2.43
C ALA A 305 -8.10 3.63 1.85
N ARG A 306 -7.44 2.89 0.95
CA ARG A 306 -6.23 3.39 0.27
C ARG A 306 -6.53 4.52 -0.71
N ALA A 307 -7.72 4.56 -1.31
CA ALA A 307 -8.15 5.71 -2.09
C ALA A 307 -8.33 6.96 -1.21
N LEU A 308 -8.75 6.78 0.04
CA LEU A 308 -8.91 7.86 1.01
C LEU A 308 -7.55 8.37 1.54
N VAL A 309 -6.64 7.50 2.00
CA VAL A 309 -5.42 7.90 2.72
C VAL A 309 -4.13 7.84 1.90
N GLY A 310 -4.16 7.18 0.75
CA GLY A 310 -2.96 6.90 -0.03
C GLY A 310 -2.18 5.69 0.52
N THR A 311 -0.88 5.63 0.24
CA THR A 311 0.02 4.60 0.75
C THR A 311 0.60 5.04 2.08
N VAL A 312 0.38 4.26 3.13
CA VAL A 312 0.93 4.53 4.46
C VAL A 312 2.33 3.90 4.54
N GLU A 313 3.36 4.74 4.46
CA GLU A 313 4.74 4.28 4.61
C GLU A 313 4.96 3.68 6.01
N GLY A 314 5.83 2.66 6.09
CA GLY A 314 6.09 1.96 7.36
C GLY A 314 5.01 0.94 7.74
N ALA A 315 3.76 1.10 7.30
CA ALA A 315 2.73 0.10 7.57
C ALA A 315 3.02 -1.20 6.82
N ASN A 316 2.98 -2.30 7.54
CA ASN A 316 3.20 -3.64 7.00
C ASN A 316 2.11 -4.63 7.35
N VAL A 317 1.22 -4.30 8.28
CA VAL A 317 0.03 -5.08 8.60
C VAL A 317 -1.22 -4.25 8.35
N ILE A 318 -2.22 -4.87 7.73
CA ILE A 318 -3.52 -4.25 7.42
C ILE A 318 -4.58 -4.98 8.24
N LYS A 319 -5.44 -4.23 8.90
CA LYS A 319 -6.58 -4.72 9.66
C LYS A 319 -7.86 -4.33 8.95
N LEU A 320 -8.57 -5.30 8.41
CA LEU A 320 -9.88 -5.14 7.78
C LEU A 320 -10.97 -5.42 8.83
N PHE A 321 -11.74 -4.42 9.20
CA PHE A 321 -12.83 -4.63 10.15
C PHE A 321 -14.00 -5.33 9.46
N ARG A 322 -14.63 -6.28 10.17
CA ARG A 322 -15.70 -7.13 9.64
C ARG A 322 -17.09 -6.58 9.88
N VAL A 323 -17.25 -5.77 10.92
CA VAL A 323 -18.55 -5.27 11.38
C VAL A 323 -18.73 -3.78 11.07
N GLU A 324 -17.65 -3.04 11.19
CA GLU A 324 -17.62 -1.61 10.95
C GLU A 324 -16.90 -1.32 9.61
N PRO A 325 -17.31 -0.29 8.85
CA PRO A 325 -16.65 0.06 7.59
C PRO A 325 -15.33 0.79 7.86
N LYS A 326 -14.36 0.08 8.41
CA LYS A 326 -13.06 0.61 8.82
C LYS A 326 -11.91 -0.27 8.35
N VAL A 327 -10.79 0.36 8.03
CA VAL A 327 -9.52 -0.30 7.72
C VAL A 327 -8.42 0.40 8.51
N SER A 328 -7.52 -0.36 9.14
CA SER A 328 -6.33 0.20 9.77
C SER A 328 -5.07 -0.28 9.10
N TYR A 329 -4.13 0.64 8.96
CA TYR A 329 -2.75 0.38 8.53
C TYR A 329 -1.86 0.46 9.77
N LEU A 330 -1.16 -0.64 10.08
CA LEU A 330 -0.39 -0.81 11.30
C LEU A 330 1.10 -0.96 10.97
N ALA A 331 1.93 -0.19 11.65
CA ALA A 331 3.38 -0.23 11.50
C ALA A 331 4.01 -1.12 12.59
N TYR A 332 4.61 -2.22 12.16
CA TYR A 332 5.43 -3.11 12.97
C TYR A 332 6.85 -3.20 12.36
N PRO A 333 7.74 -2.19 12.56
CA PRO A 333 9.00 -2.10 11.83
C PRO A 333 9.89 -3.33 11.94
N GLU A 334 9.79 -4.04 13.07
CA GLU A 334 10.58 -5.24 13.35
C GLU A 334 9.86 -6.55 13.04
N PHE A 335 8.90 -6.53 12.11
CA PHE A 335 8.07 -7.71 11.77
C PHE A 335 8.88 -8.97 11.52
N ASP A 336 9.97 -8.90 10.78
CA ASP A 336 10.80 -10.05 10.43
C ASP A 336 11.88 -10.37 11.47
N LYS A 337 12.27 -9.39 12.28
CA LYS A 337 13.40 -9.49 13.19
C LYS A 337 13.01 -10.08 14.53
N ILE A 338 11.92 -9.62 15.11
CA ILE A 338 11.47 -9.97 16.48
C ILE A 338 10.32 -10.96 16.42
N ALA A 339 10.25 -11.86 17.39
CA ALA A 339 9.17 -12.85 17.53
C ALA A 339 7.80 -12.17 17.59
N HIS A 340 7.62 -11.26 18.53
CA HIS A 340 6.40 -10.47 18.74
C HIS A 340 6.72 -8.98 18.62
N PRO A 341 6.75 -8.42 17.40
CA PRO A 341 7.04 -7.02 17.19
C PRO A 341 5.98 -6.15 17.85
N ARG A 342 6.41 -5.01 18.40
CA ARG A 342 5.52 -4.02 18.96
C ARG A 342 4.92 -3.15 17.86
N LEU A 343 3.70 -2.74 18.08
CA LEU A 343 3.03 -1.74 17.26
C LEU A 343 3.63 -0.36 17.55
N GLU A 344 3.98 0.37 16.50
CA GLU A 344 4.49 1.74 16.65
C GLU A 344 3.46 2.79 16.21
N GLU A 345 2.77 2.56 15.10
CA GLU A 345 1.81 3.53 14.56
C GLU A 345 0.59 2.83 13.96
N VAL A 346 -0.54 3.52 14.01
CA VAL A 346 -1.80 3.11 13.36
C VAL A 346 -2.42 4.28 12.63
N PHE A 347 -2.76 4.08 11.37
CA PHE A 347 -3.68 4.92 10.62
C PHE A 347 -5.00 4.19 10.48
N LEU A 348 -6.04 4.72 11.09
CA LEU A 348 -7.41 4.20 11.02
C LEU A 348 -8.22 5.00 10.01
N CYS A 349 -8.61 4.35 8.92
CA CYS A 349 -9.54 4.90 7.92
C CYS A 349 -10.96 4.48 8.29
N ASP A 350 -11.81 5.42 8.64
CA ASP A 350 -13.23 5.24 8.83
C ASP A 350 -13.94 5.59 7.51
N LEU A 351 -14.34 4.56 6.75
CA LEU A 351 -14.96 4.72 5.44
C LEU A 351 -16.38 5.30 5.54
N GLY A 352 -17.07 5.05 6.66
CA GLY A 352 -18.40 5.62 6.90
C GLY A 352 -18.38 7.12 7.18
N ALA A 353 -17.41 7.56 7.97
CA ALA A 353 -17.20 8.97 8.28
C ALA A 353 -16.29 9.70 7.28
N GLN A 354 -15.64 8.96 6.37
CA GLN A 354 -14.61 9.46 5.43
C GLN A 354 -13.49 10.23 6.15
N LYS A 355 -13.01 9.67 7.26
CA LYS A 355 -11.99 10.28 8.11
C LYS A 355 -10.81 9.36 8.35
N VAL A 356 -9.64 9.95 8.43
CA VAL A 356 -8.39 9.27 8.80
C VAL A 356 -7.99 9.72 10.21
N ARG A 357 -7.68 8.76 11.08
CA ARG A 357 -7.17 9.01 12.43
C ARG A 357 -5.83 8.33 12.59
N TRP A 358 -4.89 9.02 13.21
CA TRP A 358 -3.58 8.49 13.53
C TRP A 358 -3.44 8.25 15.05
N ARG A 359 -2.65 7.24 15.41
CA ARG A 359 -2.26 6.97 16.80
C ARG A 359 -0.83 6.47 16.86
N ASP A 360 -0.04 7.07 17.74
CA ASP A 360 1.35 6.71 18.04
C ASP A 360 1.41 5.82 19.30
N TYR A 361 2.19 4.75 19.21
CA TYR A 361 2.49 3.84 20.31
C TYR A 361 3.98 3.77 20.67
N ARG A 362 4.84 4.54 19.99
CA ARG A 362 6.30 4.51 20.20
C ARG A 362 6.70 4.82 21.64
N SER A 363 6.02 5.77 22.26
CA SER A 363 6.21 6.15 23.66
C SER A 363 5.44 5.29 24.66
N SER A 364 4.59 4.37 24.19
CA SER A 364 3.77 3.53 25.07
C SER A 364 4.64 2.53 25.84
N ARG A 365 4.45 2.48 27.16
CA ARG A 365 5.07 1.48 28.04
C ARG A 365 4.48 0.09 27.85
N ASN A 366 3.24 0.00 27.36
CA ASN A 366 2.51 -1.25 27.12
C ASN A 366 1.89 -1.27 25.72
N PRO A 367 2.71 -1.29 24.65
CA PRO A 367 2.20 -1.29 23.27
C PRO A 367 1.56 -2.64 22.92
N PRO A 368 0.60 -2.66 21.99
CA PRO A 368 0.15 -3.90 21.36
C PRO A 368 1.29 -4.65 20.69
N ILE A 369 1.28 -5.98 20.78
CA ILE A 369 2.24 -6.83 20.12
C ILE A 369 1.55 -7.83 19.16
N LEU A 370 2.32 -8.30 18.18
CA LEU A 370 1.78 -9.16 17.13
C LEU A 370 2.15 -10.63 17.36
N HIS A 371 1.13 -11.50 17.37
CA HIS A 371 1.25 -12.93 17.48
C HIS A 371 0.81 -13.64 16.20
N ARG A 372 1.24 -14.90 15.99
CA ARG A 372 0.80 -15.79 14.91
C ARG A 372 1.03 -15.18 13.53
N LYS A 373 2.26 -14.70 13.31
CA LYS A 373 2.64 -14.01 12.06
C LYS A 373 2.51 -14.89 10.82
N GLU A 374 2.64 -16.20 10.95
CA GLU A 374 2.46 -17.17 9.87
C GLU A 374 1.07 -17.13 9.24
N MET A 375 0.06 -16.69 10.00
CA MET A 375 -1.31 -16.56 9.51
C MET A 375 -1.50 -15.30 8.64
N LEU A 376 -0.66 -14.27 8.81
CA LEU A 376 -0.78 -12.99 8.13
C LEU A 376 -0.16 -13.00 6.74
N VAL A 377 0.73 -13.95 6.48
CA VAL A 377 1.58 -13.98 5.28
C VAL A 377 1.19 -15.14 4.35
N SER A 378 1.49 -15.00 3.06
CA SER A 378 1.27 -16.06 2.07
C SER A 378 2.13 -17.32 2.36
N ALA A 379 1.79 -18.42 1.73
CA ALA A 379 2.53 -19.68 1.86
C ALA A 379 4.00 -19.57 1.42
N GLN A 380 4.27 -18.67 0.46
CA GLN A 380 5.60 -18.42 -0.12
C GLN A 380 6.43 -17.39 0.64
N TYR A 381 5.87 -16.78 1.70
CA TYR A 381 6.57 -15.72 2.43
C TYR A 381 7.88 -16.23 3.07
N PRO A 382 9.02 -15.54 2.85
CA PRO A 382 10.28 -15.90 3.49
C PRO A 382 10.13 -15.86 5.01
N GLY A 383 10.49 -16.95 5.70
CA GLY A 383 10.39 -17.03 7.16
C GLY A 383 9.04 -17.49 7.73
N ARG A 384 8.00 -17.72 6.90
CA ARG A 384 6.71 -18.23 7.38
C ARG A 384 6.86 -19.51 8.21
N SER A 385 7.71 -20.45 7.79
CA SER A 385 8.00 -21.66 8.54
C SER A 385 8.64 -21.43 9.90
N LYS A 386 9.45 -20.37 10.03
CA LYS A 386 10.03 -19.93 11.30
C LYS A 386 8.95 -19.43 12.26
N PHE A 387 8.02 -18.64 11.76
CA PHE A 387 6.88 -18.13 12.54
C PHE A 387 5.96 -19.27 13.00
N ALA A 388 5.60 -20.18 12.08
CA ALA A 388 4.75 -21.31 12.39
C ALA A 388 5.36 -22.26 13.45
N ARG A 389 6.68 -22.50 13.42
CA ARG A 389 7.36 -23.30 14.44
C ARG A 389 7.30 -22.65 15.81
N LEU A 390 7.49 -21.33 15.87
CA LEU A 390 7.36 -20.58 17.12
C LEU A 390 5.95 -20.69 17.68
N THR A 391 4.93 -20.35 16.90
CA THR A 391 3.52 -20.42 17.31
C THR A 391 3.16 -21.81 17.84
N LYS A 392 3.60 -22.89 17.16
CA LYS A 392 3.38 -24.25 17.64
C LYS A 392 4.03 -24.53 18.99
N ALA A 393 5.23 -24.01 19.24
CA ALA A 393 5.90 -24.16 20.53
C ALA A 393 5.18 -23.36 21.64
N GLU A 394 4.69 -22.18 21.33
CA GLU A 394 3.93 -21.33 22.25
C GLU A 394 2.56 -21.94 22.60
N GLU A 395 1.87 -22.53 21.61
CA GLU A 395 0.64 -23.28 21.84
C GLU A 395 0.89 -24.48 22.77
N ALA A 396 1.94 -25.25 22.51
CA ALA A 396 2.32 -26.41 23.33
C ALA A 396 2.73 -26.02 24.77
N ALA A 397 3.20 -24.79 24.98
CA ALA A 397 3.49 -24.22 26.30
C ALA A 397 2.25 -23.60 26.98
N GLY A 398 1.09 -23.56 26.33
CA GLY A 398 -0.15 -22.99 26.87
C GLY A 398 -0.13 -21.46 27.01
N LEU A 399 0.66 -20.76 26.17
CA LEU A 399 0.79 -19.31 26.26
C LEU A 399 -0.42 -18.55 25.68
N PHE A 400 -1.32 -19.22 24.96
CA PHE A 400 -2.52 -18.62 24.37
C PHE A 400 -3.82 -18.92 25.14
N GLU A 401 -3.72 -19.41 26.39
CA GLU A 401 -4.87 -19.74 27.23
C GLU A 401 -5.65 -18.50 27.71
N THR A 402 -4.98 -17.33 27.79
CA THR A 402 -5.55 -16.05 28.22
C THR A 402 -5.44 -14.98 27.12
N PRO A 403 -6.18 -15.12 26.00
CA PRO A 403 -5.99 -14.30 24.81
C PRO A 403 -6.30 -12.80 25.03
N GLU A 404 -7.07 -12.44 26.06
CA GLU A 404 -7.44 -11.07 26.41
C GLU A 404 -6.25 -10.26 26.96
N THR A 405 -5.26 -10.89 27.59
CA THR A 405 -4.12 -10.19 28.22
C THR A 405 -2.87 -10.16 27.33
N ILE A 406 -2.62 -11.23 26.57
CA ILE A 406 -1.39 -11.41 25.81
C ILE A 406 -1.26 -10.52 24.56
N GLY A 407 -2.30 -9.78 24.20
CA GLY A 407 -2.28 -8.83 23.07
C GLY A 407 -1.43 -7.58 23.34
N LEU A 408 -1.05 -7.33 24.60
CA LEU A 408 -0.21 -6.24 25.05
C LEU A 408 1.10 -6.75 25.61
N ARG A 409 2.17 -5.93 25.54
CA ARG A 409 3.50 -6.33 25.94
C ARG A 409 3.58 -6.86 27.38
N VAL A 410 3.05 -6.12 28.33
CA VAL A 410 3.10 -6.46 29.76
C VAL A 410 2.43 -7.80 30.01
N GLY A 411 1.22 -8.04 29.49
CA GLY A 411 0.52 -9.30 29.66
C GLY A 411 1.24 -10.50 29.03
N TRP A 412 1.93 -10.28 27.89
CA TRP A 412 2.75 -11.30 27.28
C TRP A 412 3.99 -11.64 28.13
N ASP A 413 4.69 -10.63 28.62
CA ASP A 413 5.87 -10.83 29.48
C ASP A 413 5.49 -11.54 30.80
N GLU A 414 4.28 -11.28 31.32
CA GLU A 414 3.72 -12.01 32.48
C GLU A 414 3.39 -13.46 32.15
N ALA A 415 2.78 -13.74 30.98
CA ALA A 415 2.47 -15.09 30.53
C ALA A 415 3.74 -15.94 30.35
N LEU A 416 4.80 -15.36 29.76
CA LEU A 416 6.09 -16.03 29.64
C LEU A 416 6.69 -16.39 31.00
N ARG A 417 6.68 -15.43 31.95
CA ARG A 417 7.18 -15.65 33.32
C ARG A 417 6.37 -16.72 34.05
N ALA A 418 5.04 -16.68 33.97
CA ALA A 418 4.15 -17.65 34.60
C ALA A 418 4.38 -19.08 34.11
N LYS A 419 4.76 -19.27 32.85
CA LYS A 419 5.06 -20.57 32.26
C LYS A 419 6.56 -20.98 32.38
N GLY A 420 7.42 -20.12 32.96
CA GLY A 420 8.85 -20.39 33.15
C GLY A 420 9.60 -20.50 31.80
N VAL A 421 9.22 -19.73 30.81
CA VAL A 421 9.81 -19.74 29.47
C VAL A 421 10.25 -18.34 29.04
N HIS A 422 11.17 -18.28 28.10
CA HIS A 422 11.63 -17.02 27.50
C HIS A 422 11.86 -17.18 26.00
N LEU A 423 11.94 -16.06 25.30
CA LEU A 423 12.20 -16.02 23.86
C LEU A 423 13.65 -15.69 23.55
N GLN A 424 14.28 -16.51 22.70
CA GLN A 424 15.58 -16.23 22.10
C GLN A 424 15.41 -16.15 20.58
N GLY A 425 15.37 -14.91 20.04
CA GLY A 425 14.97 -14.67 18.67
C GLY A 425 13.56 -15.22 18.39
N HIS A 426 13.43 -16.21 17.49
CA HIS A 426 12.16 -16.88 17.17
C HIS A 426 12.11 -18.33 17.76
N ARG A 427 12.70 -18.55 18.93
CA ARG A 427 12.66 -19.82 19.63
C ARG A 427 12.16 -19.62 21.05
N LEU A 428 11.29 -20.51 21.50
CA LEU A 428 10.85 -20.60 22.88
C LEU A 428 11.80 -21.53 23.65
N CYS A 429 12.40 -21.00 24.71
CA CYS A 429 13.35 -21.70 25.60
C CYS A 429 12.76 -21.85 27.00
N ARG A 430 13.08 -22.95 27.70
CA ARG A 430 12.71 -23.17 29.09
C ARG A 430 13.80 -22.65 30.02
N GLY A 431 13.42 -22.18 31.21
CA GLY A 431 14.30 -21.65 32.24
C GLY A 431 14.27 -20.14 32.34
N ALA A 432 14.77 -19.58 33.45
CA ALA A 432 14.90 -18.14 33.60
C ALA A 432 16.00 -17.60 32.66
N LEU A 433 15.83 -16.38 32.16
CA LEU A 433 16.91 -15.64 31.50
C LEU A 433 18.10 -15.56 32.45
N GLY A 434 19.27 -16.02 32.03
CA GLY A 434 20.50 -15.78 32.78
C GLY A 434 20.72 -14.26 32.98
N ASP A 435 21.21 -13.86 34.13
CA ASP A 435 21.37 -12.47 34.57
C ASP A 435 22.21 -11.54 33.66
N GLY A 436 22.62 -12.02 32.48
CA GLY A 436 23.48 -11.29 31.52
C GLY A 436 22.80 -10.50 30.42
N GLU A 437 21.48 -10.66 30.20
CA GLU A 437 20.74 -9.97 29.10
C GLU A 437 19.55 -9.14 29.60
N ARG A 438 19.66 -8.49 30.73
CA ARG A 438 18.72 -7.44 31.11
C ARG A 438 19.07 -6.21 30.26
N SER A 439 18.31 -5.97 29.19
CA SER A 439 18.31 -4.65 28.56
C SER A 439 17.89 -3.63 29.62
N GLU A 440 18.83 -2.80 30.08
CA GLU A 440 18.55 -1.68 30.95
C GLU A 440 17.41 -0.82 30.38
N PRO A 441 16.43 -0.42 31.21
CA PRO A 441 15.48 0.61 30.78
C PRO A 441 16.27 1.89 30.48
N PRO A 442 15.88 2.67 29.46
CA PRO A 442 16.54 3.94 29.17
C PRO A 442 16.52 4.83 30.43
N PRO A 443 17.57 5.61 30.69
CA PRO A 443 17.68 6.44 31.89
C PRO A 443 16.49 7.37 32.01
N VAL A 444 15.91 7.40 33.21
CA VAL A 444 14.83 8.30 33.59
C VAL A 444 15.43 9.70 33.54
N GLY A 445 15.06 10.49 32.53
CA GLY A 445 15.37 11.92 32.54
C GLY A 445 14.69 12.57 33.74
N GLU A 446 15.48 13.13 34.64
CA GLU A 446 15.00 13.95 35.75
C GLU A 446 14.17 15.10 35.24
N VAL A 447 12.88 15.10 35.59
CA VAL A 447 12.02 16.26 35.42
C VAL A 447 12.52 17.32 36.39
N SER A 448 13.28 18.27 35.88
CA SER A 448 13.63 19.50 36.61
C SER A 448 12.36 20.32 36.76
N GLU A 449 11.81 20.37 37.97
CA GLU A 449 10.91 21.43 38.40
C GLU A 449 11.61 22.79 38.28
N ARG A 450 11.16 23.65 37.37
CA ARG A 450 11.10 25.11 37.51
C ARG A 450 10.12 25.69 36.46
#